data_7461ff19382fd6a1a6b6708a37b70e07
#
_entry.id   7461ff19382fd6a1a6b6708a37b70e07
#
_cell.length_a   1.000
_cell.length_b   1.000
_cell.length_c   1.000
_cell.angle_alpha   90.00
_cell.angle_beta   90.00
_cell.angle_gamma   90.00
#
_symmetry.space_group_name_H-M   'P 1'
#
loop_
_entity.id
_entity.type
_entity.pdbx_description
1 polymer ?
#
loop_
_entity_poly.entity_id
_entity_poly.type
_entity_poly.pdbx_seq_one_letter_code
_entity_poly.pdbx_strand_id
1 'polypeptide(L)'
;MKSRTTNEFRKLFANLPKQDQEQTLAAYRKFKEDPNYPSLRFKKVHPELPIYSARISKSYRAVGQLDGDTVIWFWVGSHTGYDSLLEQL
;
A
#
# COMPACT_ATOMS: atom_id res chain seq x y z
N MET A 1 -9.75 6.09 -9.76
CA MET A 1 -9.52 6.32 -8.33
C MET A 1 -8.26 7.15 -8.15
N LYS A 2 -8.32 8.18 -7.32
CA LYS A 2 -7.17 9.04 -7.06
C LYS A 2 -6.27 8.42 -5.99
N SER A 3 -5.03 8.88 -5.92
CA SER A 3 -4.04 8.29 -5.04
C SER A 3 -3.06 9.37 -4.55
N ARG A 4 -2.74 9.33 -3.26
CA ARG A 4 -1.82 10.24 -2.62
C ARG A 4 -0.94 9.47 -1.64
N THR A 5 0.20 10.05 -1.27
CA THR A 5 1.09 9.45 -0.27
C THR A 5 1.34 10.45 0.86
N THR A 6 1.54 9.94 2.08
CA THR A 6 1.90 10.75 3.23
C THR A 6 3.41 10.89 3.34
N ASN A 7 3.87 11.84 4.17
CA ASN A 7 5.30 11.94 4.49
C ASN A 7 5.82 10.65 5.10
N GLU A 8 5.03 10.00 5.95
CA GLU A 8 5.40 8.74 6.58
C GLU A 8 5.62 7.65 5.55
N PHE A 9 4.71 7.54 4.57
CA PHE A 9 4.87 6.58 3.48
C PHE A 9 6.19 6.83 2.73
N ARG A 10 6.48 8.09 2.40
CA ARG A 10 7.69 8.43 1.66
C ARG A 10 8.97 8.12 2.43
N LYS A 11 8.95 8.29 3.76
CA LYS A 11 10.09 7.93 4.61
C LYS A 11 10.30 6.41 4.61
N LEU A 12 9.22 5.65 4.78
CA LEU A 12 9.29 4.20 4.75
C LEU A 12 9.77 3.70 3.39
N PHE A 13 9.25 4.28 2.31
CA PHE A 13 9.67 3.96 0.95
C PHE A 13 11.17 4.20 0.76
N ALA A 14 11.68 5.33 1.22
CA ALA A 14 13.10 5.67 1.07
C ALA A 14 14.02 4.68 1.79
N ASN A 15 13.52 4.01 2.82
CA ASN A 15 14.29 3.03 3.58
C ASN A 15 14.20 1.60 3.01
N LEU A 16 13.42 1.39 1.97
CA LEU A 16 13.33 0.07 1.34
C LEU A 16 14.60 -0.21 0.51
N PRO A 17 14.99 -1.49 0.39
CA PRO A 17 16.00 -1.87 -0.59
C PRO A 17 15.58 -1.40 -1.99
N LYS A 18 16.57 -1.10 -2.84
CA LYS A 18 16.30 -0.54 -4.16
C LYS A 18 15.33 -1.39 -4.99
N GLN A 19 15.49 -2.71 -4.96
CA GLN A 19 14.62 -3.61 -5.70
C GLN A 19 13.17 -3.46 -5.25
N ASP A 20 12.93 -3.31 -3.94
CA ASP A 20 11.60 -3.16 -3.40
C ASP A 20 11.01 -1.79 -3.71
N GLN A 21 11.86 -0.76 -3.79
CA GLN A 21 11.42 0.56 -4.26
C GLN A 21 10.93 0.47 -5.70
N GLU A 22 11.66 -0.21 -6.57
CA GLU A 22 11.29 -0.37 -7.97
C GLU A 22 9.97 -1.13 -8.12
N GLN A 23 9.78 -2.19 -7.34
CA GLN A 23 8.55 -2.96 -7.34
C GLN A 23 7.38 -2.14 -6.82
N THR A 24 7.62 -1.32 -5.80
CA THR A 24 6.60 -0.42 -5.25
C THR A 24 6.15 0.59 -6.31
N LEU A 25 7.10 1.18 -7.03
CA LEU A 25 6.76 2.13 -8.10
C LEU A 25 5.99 1.45 -9.23
N ALA A 26 6.37 0.23 -9.59
CA ALA A 26 5.68 -0.53 -10.63
C ALA A 26 4.23 -0.83 -10.20
N ALA A 27 4.03 -1.24 -8.95
CA ALA A 27 2.70 -1.50 -8.40
C ALA A 27 1.87 -0.21 -8.37
N TYR A 28 2.47 0.90 -8.00
CA TYR A 28 1.80 2.19 -7.95
C TYR A 28 1.29 2.60 -9.34
N ARG A 29 2.11 2.42 -10.37
CA ARG A 29 1.70 2.70 -11.75
C ARG A 29 0.51 1.83 -12.16
N LYS A 30 0.52 0.53 -11.82
CA LYS A 30 -0.59 -0.37 -12.10
C LYS A 30 -1.86 0.10 -11.40
N PHE A 31 -1.73 0.49 -10.13
CA PHE A 31 -2.88 0.97 -9.36
C PHE A 31 -3.50 2.20 -10.00
N LYS A 32 -2.68 3.12 -10.49
CA LYS A 32 -3.18 4.33 -11.14
C LYS A 32 -3.91 4.04 -12.43
N GLU A 33 -3.49 3.01 -13.15
CA GLU A 33 -4.18 2.58 -14.37
C GLU A 33 -5.48 1.83 -14.07
N ASP A 34 -5.42 0.89 -13.13
CA ASP A 34 -6.55 0.05 -12.77
C ASP A 34 -6.40 -0.45 -11.34
N PRO A 35 -7.16 0.12 -10.38
CA PRO A 35 -7.09 -0.35 -8.99
C PRO A 35 -7.44 -1.83 -8.81
N ASN A 36 -8.16 -2.41 -9.77
CA ASN A 36 -8.56 -3.81 -9.72
C ASN A 36 -7.57 -4.74 -10.43
N TYR A 37 -6.39 -4.24 -10.79
CA TYR A 37 -5.37 -5.06 -11.41
C TYR A 37 -5.09 -6.28 -10.54
N PRO A 38 -5.23 -7.53 -11.08
CA PRO A 38 -5.24 -8.73 -10.23
C PRO A 38 -4.02 -8.92 -9.32
N SER A 39 -2.83 -8.57 -9.81
CA SER A 39 -1.60 -8.77 -9.02
C SER A 39 -1.55 -7.88 -7.77
N LEU A 40 -2.30 -6.79 -7.74
CA LEU A 40 -2.31 -5.87 -6.60
C LEU A 40 -3.13 -6.39 -5.43
N ARG A 41 -4.12 -7.24 -5.68
CA ARG A 41 -5.01 -7.77 -4.64
C ARG A 41 -5.50 -6.66 -3.72
N PHE A 42 -5.89 -5.53 -4.31
CA PHE A 42 -6.37 -4.37 -3.56
C PHE A 42 -7.66 -4.74 -2.85
N LYS A 43 -7.67 -4.62 -1.52
CA LYS A 43 -8.82 -5.03 -0.73
C LYS A 43 -8.86 -4.33 0.61
N LYS A 44 -10.08 -4.22 1.18
CA LYS A 44 -10.28 -3.72 2.53
C LYS A 44 -9.77 -4.76 3.52
N VAL A 45 -8.98 -4.32 4.51
CA VAL A 45 -8.34 -5.22 5.48
C VAL A 45 -8.69 -4.91 6.94
N HIS A 46 -9.51 -3.91 7.19
CA HIS A 46 -9.98 -3.57 8.53
C HIS A 46 -11.50 -3.76 8.59
N PRO A 47 -12.04 -4.34 9.69
CA PRO A 47 -13.48 -4.61 9.77
C PRO A 47 -14.35 -3.35 9.83
N GLU A 48 -13.82 -2.25 10.39
CA GLU A 48 -14.58 -1.01 10.58
C GLU A 48 -14.01 0.18 9.82
N LEU A 49 -12.70 0.38 9.87
CA LEU A 49 -12.06 1.52 9.23
C LEU A 49 -11.86 1.27 7.73
N PRO A 50 -11.89 2.32 6.90
CA PRO A 50 -11.67 2.17 5.45
C PRO A 50 -10.19 1.98 5.12
N ILE A 51 -9.58 0.97 5.70
CA ILE A 51 -8.17 0.65 5.51
C ILE A 51 -8.04 -0.45 4.46
N TYR A 52 -7.21 -0.19 3.44
CA TYR A 52 -7.01 -1.07 2.31
C TYR A 52 -5.55 -1.45 2.17
N SER A 53 -5.28 -2.61 1.63
CA SER A 53 -3.91 -3.02 1.31
C SER A 53 -3.78 -3.32 -0.17
N ALA A 54 -2.55 -3.15 -0.67
CA ALA A 54 -2.18 -3.55 -2.02
C ALA A 54 -0.91 -4.39 -1.93
N ARG A 55 -0.86 -5.48 -2.71
CA ARG A 55 0.30 -6.33 -2.79
C ARG A 55 1.33 -5.69 -3.72
N ILE A 56 2.51 -5.40 -3.18
CA ILE A 56 3.63 -4.89 -3.97
C ILE A 56 4.38 -6.06 -4.62
N SER A 57 4.69 -7.07 -3.81
CA SER A 57 5.36 -8.29 -4.21
C SER A 57 4.96 -9.39 -3.23
N LYS A 58 5.53 -10.56 -3.38
CA LYS A 58 5.28 -11.68 -2.45
C LYS A 58 5.57 -11.27 -1.00
N SER A 59 6.59 -10.45 -0.78
CA SER A 59 7.08 -10.12 0.56
C SER A 59 6.70 -8.73 1.06
N TYR A 60 6.16 -7.86 0.21
CA TYR A 60 5.90 -6.46 0.58
C TYR A 60 4.46 -6.05 0.31
N ARG A 61 3.96 -5.17 1.17
CA ARG A 61 2.59 -4.63 1.10
C ARG A 61 2.59 -3.12 1.30
N ALA A 62 1.60 -2.46 0.69
CA ALA A 62 1.30 -1.06 0.97
C ALA A 62 -0.07 -0.99 1.61
N VAL A 63 -0.26 -0.01 2.51
CA VAL A 63 -1.53 0.18 3.22
C VAL A 63 -1.95 1.63 3.10
N GLY A 64 -3.22 1.84 2.81
CA GLY A 64 -3.79 3.17 2.66
C GLY A 64 -5.19 3.26 3.23
N GLN A 65 -5.63 4.49 3.40
CA GLN A 65 -6.99 4.79 3.86
C GLN A 65 -7.78 5.36 2.69
N LEU A 66 -8.97 4.81 2.45
CA LEU A 66 -9.85 5.31 1.42
C LEU A 66 -10.67 6.47 1.97
N ASP A 67 -10.59 7.61 1.29
CA ASP A 67 -11.34 8.82 1.61
C ASP A 67 -12.03 9.28 0.33
N GLY A 68 -13.33 8.99 0.25
CA GLY A 68 -14.09 9.24 -0.97
C GLY A 68 -13.55 8.41 -2.13
N ASP A 69 -13.06 9.07 -3.18
CA ASP A 69 -12.46 8.43 -4.34
C ASP A 69 -10.92 8.41 -4.31
N THR A 70 -10.33 8.76 -3.16
CA THR A 70 -8.89 8.92 -3.02
C THR A 70 -8.35 7.92 -2.00
N VAL A 71 -7.32 7.16 -2.37
CA VAL A 71 -6.57 6.34 -1.42
C VAL A 71 -5.36 7.14 -0.95
N ILE A 72 -5.22 7.26 0.36
CA ILE A 72 -4.10 7.95 0.99
C ILE A 72 -3.18 6.88 1.56
N TRP A 73 -2.09 6.60 0.85
CA TRP A 73 -1.11 5.59 1.25
C TRP A 73 -0.27 6.13 2.40
N PHE A 74 -0.27 5.43 3.52
CA PHE A 74 0.45 5.89 4.72
C PHE A 74 1.48 4.90 5.22
N TRP A 75 1.58 3.70 4.62
CA TRP A 75 2.53 2.69 5.06
C TRP A 75 2.95 1.78 3.92
N VAL A 76 4.21 1.37 3.92
CA VAL A 76 4.74 0.34 3.03
C VAL A 76 5.82 -0.41 3.78
N GLY A 77 5.88 -1.71 3.64
CA GLY A 77 6.87 -2.53 4.31
C GLY A 77 6.70 -4.01 4.05
N SER A 78 7.45 -4.81 4.79
CA SER A 78 7.43 -6.26 4.67
C SER A 78 6.10 -6.86 5.16
N HIS A 79 5.85 -8.12 4.78
CA HIS A 79 4.65 -8.83 5.22
C HIS A 79 4.60 -8.95 6.75
N THR A 80 5.72 -9.15 7.40
CA THR A 80 5.78 -9.22 8.87
C THR A 80 5.39 -7.87 9.48
N GLY A 81 5.94 -6.78 8.96
CA GLY A 81 5.57 -5.43 9.41
C GLY A 81 4.10 -5.13 9.14
N TYR A 82 3.57 -5.62 8.03
CA TYR A 82 2.17 -5.49 7.67
C TYR A 82 1.26 -6.15 8.71
N ASP A 83 1.59 -7.39 9.10
CA ASP A 83 0.80 -8.10 10.11
C ASP A 83 0.80 -7.34 11.44
N SER A 84 1.96 -6.82 11.85
CA SER A 84 2.08 -6.03 13.08
C SER A 84 1.25 -4.74 13.00
N LEU A 85 1.27 -4.08 11.84
CA LEU A 85 0.49 -2.86 11.64
C LEU A 85 -1.00 -3.13 11.82
N LEU A 86 -1.50 -4.19 11.20
CA LEU A 86 -2.93 -4.52 11.29
C LEU A 86 -3.37 -4.83 12.71
N GLU A 87 -2.51 -5.45 13.51
CA GLU A 87 -2.81 -5.71 14.91
C GLU A 87 -2.96 -4.44 15.73
N GLN A 88 -2.29 -3.35 15.33
CA GLN A 88 -2.34 -2.06 16.03
C GLN A 88 -3.51 -1.19 15.60
N LEU A 89 -4.15 -1.51 14.51
CA LEU A 89 -5.31 -0.76 14.00
C LEU A 89 -6.63 -1.37 14.55
#